data_691a52f40c961bd741c28cecef0e260d
#
_entry.id   691a52f40c961bd741c28cecef0e260d
#
_cell.length_a   1.000
_cell.length_b   1.000
_cell.length_c   1.000
_cell.angle_alpha   90.00
_cell.angle_beta   90.00
_cell.angle_gamma   90.00
#
_symmetry.space_group_name_H-M   'P 1'
#
loop_
_entity.id
_entity.type
_entity.pdbx_description
1 polymer ?
#
loop_
_entity_poly.entity_id
_entity_poly.type
_entity_poly.pdbx_seq_one_letter_code
_entity_poly.pdbx_strand_id
1 'polypeptide(L)'
;MKKYMESFYEESNMVHTGICGGSKLNIIISHSDLDGVTSAINLMTASRILEEDFVVFLERTSRQEETSRILNEWLDWAKKNPDRHEGYSEIEVMISDRMFVELDKVTPLENMTFSWYDHHAGNVVEKEVLAQTLGDKLKDYEIHIDINWCGATITYMSMYERLLDKKGPAAAFIFQGMLKEWSYAVNLWDTFQWKNIPELPEDQKTLGRKMGTVDKMIGSEKELYRSLDAILTLRKTLDHPEVWGWIDTCYNDYQALCNYAYDQASENALRFSEEVVILEAEWKYASMIKEKWCEEHPSDKMVITHHKSGGTVYTTPDYETPSFEVASFIGTSYKNNGGGHKHAAGFGCLDLAVANWLDEDEKRAVV
;
A
#
# COMPACT_ATOMS: atom_id res chain seq x y z
N MET A 1 12.54 7.62 -27.92
CA MET A 1 12.29 7.13 -26.56
C MET A 1 10.80 6.91 -26.30
N LYS A 2 9.92 7.94 -26.33
CA LYS A 2 8.48 7.83 -26.03
C LYS A 2 7.76 6.64 -26.68
N LYS A 3 7.95 6.40 -27.98
CA LYS A 3 7.28 5.36 -28.76
C LYS A 3 7.70 3.90 -28.47
N TYR A 4 8.88 3.70 -27.85
CA TYR A 4 9.40 2.36 -27.52
C TYR A 4 9.16 1.97 -26.07
N MET A 5 9.02 2.96 -25.19
CA MET A 5 8.54 2.70 -23.83
C MET A 5 7.04 2.39 -23.83
N GLU A 6 6.28 2.87 -24.84
CA GLU A 6 4.86 2.53 -25.01
C GLU A 6 4.63 1.03 -25.20
N SER A 7 5.54 0.28 -25.88
CA SER A 7 5.39 -1.18 -26.02
C SER A 7 5.70 -1.95 -24.72
N PHE A 8 6.63 -1.44 -23.89
CA PHE A 8 6.86 -1.99 -22.56
C PHE A 8 5.72 -1.61 -21.59
N TYR A 9 5.05 -0.49 -21.88
CA TYR A 9 3.94 0.06 -21.12
C TYR A 9 2.68 -0.83 -21.13
N GLU A 10 2.42 -1.52 -22.24
CA GLU A 10 1.21 -2.35 -22.40
C GLU A 10 1.35 -3.73 -21.75
N GLU A 11 2.59 -4.22 -21.56
CA GLU A 11 2.89 -5.57 -21.05
C GLU A 11 3.35 -5.59 -19.58
N SER A 12 3.65 -4.41 -18.98
CA SER A 12 4.20 -4.31 -17.63
C SER A 12 3.29 -3.50 -16.68
N ASN A 13 3.54 -3.62 -15.38
CA ASN A 13 2.91 -2.80 -14.33
C ASN A 13 3.43 -1.33 -14.31
N MET A 14 4.13 -0.90 -15.38
CA MET A 14 4.57 0.47 -15.51
C MET A 14 3.38 1.41 -15.74
N VAL A 15 3.26 2.43 -14.90
CA VAL A 15 2.14 3.39 -14.93
C VAL A 15 2.52 4.75 -15.48
N HIS A 16 3.79 5.14 -15.38
CA HIS A 16 4.25 6.45 -15.83
C HIS A 16 5.75 6.51 -16.14
N THR A 17 6.12 7.46 -17.01
CA THR A 17 7.51 7.82 -17.32
C THR A 17 7.65 9.32 -17.42
N GLY A 18 8.77 9.85 -16.94
CA GLY A 18 9.14 11.25 -17.11
C GLY A 18 10.54 11.37 -17.67
N ILE A 19 10.68 12.17 -18.73
CA ILE A 19 11.96 12.47 -19.37
C ILE A 19 12.25 13.95 -19.15
N CYS A 20 13.20 14.22 -18.26
CA CYS A 20 13.65 15.56 -17.90
C CYS A 20 14.95 15.93 -18.63
N GLY A 21 15.62 14.94 -19.24
CA GLY A 21 16.90 15.09 -19.91
C GLY A 21 18.11 15.08 -18.98
N GLY A 22 17.95 14.55 -17.80
CA GLY A 22 19.00 14.37 -16.81
C GLY A 22 19.96 13.22 -17.14
N SER A 23 21.08 13.17 -16.43
CA SER A 23 22.04 12.07 -16.49
C SER A 23 21.77 10.95 -15.47
N LYS A 24 20.69 11.08 -14.68
CA LYS A 24 20.24 10.11 -13.71
C LYS A 24 18.85 9.58 -14.06
N LEU A 25 18.66 8.27 -13.87
CA LEU A 25 17.36 7.58 -14.01
C LEU A 25 16.91 7.05 -12.67
N ASN A 26 15.69 7.34 -12.26
CA ASN A 26 15.04 6.80 -11.09
C ASN A 26 14.03 5.72 -11.51
N ILE A 27 14.18 4.50 -10.99
CA ILE A 27 13.25 3.39 -11.15
C ILE A 27 12.44 3.30 -9.88
N ILE A 28 11.20 3.78 -9.91
CA ILE A 28 10.30 3.83 -8.76
C ILE A 28 9.41 2.60 -8.79
N ILE A 29 9.49 1.77 -7.74
CA ILE A 29 8.66 0.57 -7.55
C ILE A 29 7.89 0.73 -6.25
N SER A 30 6.56 0.80 -6.32
CA SER A 30 5.73 1.08 -5.16
C SER A 30 4.51 0.16 -5.09
N HIS A 31 3.89 0.08 -3.92
CA HIS A 31 2.60 -0.56 -3.73
C HIS A 31 1.51 0.24 -4.43
N SER A 32 0.39 -0.40 -4.74
CA SER A 32 -0.65 0.21 -5.56
C SER A 32 -1.86 0.69 -4.77
N ASP A 33 -1.82 0.65 -3.45
CA ASP A 33 -2.81 1.29 -2.59
C ASP A 33 -2.55 2.80 -2.44
N LEU A 34 -3.34 3.48 -1.65
CA LEU A 34 -3.25 4.93 -1.51
C LEU A 34 -1.91 5.39 -0.93
N ASP A 35 -1.31 4.64 0.00
CA ASP A 35 0.00 4.95 0.58
C ASP A 35 1.10 4.79 -0.46
N GLY A 36 1.18 3.64 -1.10
CA GLY A 36 2.19 3.37 -2.13
C GLY A 36 2.07 4.31 -3.34
N VAL A 37 0.85 4.60 -3.82
CA VAL A 37 0.64 5.56 -4.93
C VAL A 37 1.09 6.97 -4.53
N THR A 38 0.77 7.43 -3.32
CA THR A 38 1.22 8.74 -2.82
C THR A 38 2.75 8.77 -2.65
N SER A 39 3.34 7.68 -2.16
CA SER A 39 4.79 7.50 -2.08
C SER A 39 5.45 7.64 -3.45
N ALA A 40 4.93 6.95 -4.47
CA ALA A 40 5.43 7.06 -5.84
C ALA A 40 5.32 8.48 -6.40
N ILE A 41 4.23 9.20 -6.10
CA ILE A 41 4.05 10.59 -6.52
C ILE A 41 5.05 11.52 -5.83
N ASN A 42 5.37 11.30 -4.56
CA ASN A 42 6.41 12.04 -3.85
C ASN A 42 7.77 11.87 -4.54
N LEU A 43 8.17 10.63 -4.82
CA LEU A 43 9.43 10.30 -5.48
C LEU A 43 9.50 10.87 -6.91
N MET A 44 8.43 10.70 -7.69
CA MET A 44 8.32 11.24 -9.04
C MET A 44 8.39 12.76 -9.07
N THR A 45 7.69 13.44 -8.15
CA THR A 45 7.66 14.90 -8.10
C THR A 45 9.04 15.46 -7.73
N ALA A 46 9.73 14.82 -6.78
CA ALA A 46 11.10 15.17 -6.45
C ALA A 46 12.04 14.97 -7.65
N SER A 47 11.92 13.85 -8.38
CA SER A 47 12.71 13.58 -9.60
C SER A 47 12.49 14.67 -10.65
N ARG A 48 11.23 15.11 -10.88
CA ARG A 48 10.93 16.23 -11.80
C ARG A 48 11.61 17.54 -11.37
N ILE A 49 11.57 17.87 -10.08
CA ILE A 49 12.22 19.09 -9.55
C ILE A 49 13.75 18.99 -9.63
N LEU A 50 14.31 17.81 -9.48
CA LEU A 50 15.74 17.52 -9.62
C LEU A 50 16.18 17.45 -11.10
N GLU A 51 15.25 17.44 -12.05
CA GLU A 51 15.49 17.25 -13.49
C GLU A 51 16.07 15.87 -13.80
N GLU A 52 15.70 14.85 -13.01
CA GLU A 52 16.08 13.46 -13.16
C GLU A 52 15.01 12.70 -13.94
N ASP A 53 15.40 11.81 -14.85
CA ASP A 53 14.47 10.94 -15.59
C ASP A 53 13.91 9.87 -14.63
N PHE A 54 12.68 9.38 -14.89
CA PHE A 54 12.09 8.35 -14.03
C PHE A 54 11.11 7.43 -14.78
N VAL A 55 10.95 6.24 -14.21
CA VAL A 55 9.89 5.27 -14.54
C VAL A 55 9.20 4.84 -13.25
N VAL A 56 7.87 4.62 -13.31
CA VAL A 56 7.07 4.25 -12.14
C VAL A 56 6.35 2.94 -12.40
N PHE A 57 6.51 2.00 -11.47
CA PHE A 57 5.80 0.72 -11.41
C PHE A 57 4.95 0.68 -10.16
N LEU A 58 3.69 0.25 -10.30
CA LEU A 58 2.78 -0.01 -9.19
C LEU A 58 2.37 -1.48 -9.20
N GLU A 59 2.42 -2.11 -8.03
CA GLU A 59 2.09 -3.52 -7.87
C GLU A 59 1.22 -3.75 -6.64
N ARG A 60 0.22 -4.63 -6.75
CA ARG A 60 -0.73 -4.95 -5.67
C ARG A 60 -0.14 -5.74 -4.53
N THR A 61 0.85 -6.56 -4.84
CA THR A 61 1.46 -7.41 -3.82
C THR A 61 2.74 -6.78 -3.32
N SER A 62 2.88 -6.65 -2.01
CA SER A 62 4.10 -6.12 -1.39
C SER A 62 5.21 -7.17 -1.23
N ARG A 63 5.08 -8.35 -1.87
CA ARG A 63 6.04 -9.47 -1.72
C ARG A 63 7.39 -9.15 -2.35
N GLN A 64 8.44 -9.66 -1.72
CA GLN A 64 9.83 -9.50 -2.14
C GLN A 64 10.08 -10.08 -3.54
N GLU A 65 9.48 -11.25 -3.85
CA GLU A 65 9.61 -11.88 -5.17
C GLU A 65 9.06 -10.99 -6.29
N GLU A 66 7.94 -10.29 -6.03
CA GLU A 66 7.34 -9.40 -7.03
C GLU A 66 8.17 -8.14 -7.26
N THR A 67 8.76 -7.57 -6.19
CA THR A 67 9.70 -6.45 -6.33
C THR A 67 10.90 -6.85 -7.18
N SER A 68 11.46 -8.03 -6.89
CA SER A 68 12.57 -8.60 -7.64
C SER A 68 12.22 -8.91 -9.09
N ARG A 69 11.01 -9.44 -9.36
CA ARG A 69 10.51 -9.71 -10.71
C ARG A 69 10.44 -8.43 -11.55
N ILE A 70 9.81 -7.37 -11.03
CA ILE A 70 9.67 -6.09 -11.74
C ILE A 70 11.05 -5.53 -12.09
N LEU A 71 11.97 -5.54 -11.15
CA LEU A 71 13.32 -5.05 -11.39
C LEU A 71 14.07 -5.90 -12.43
N ASN A 72 13.96 -7.23 -12.36
CA ASN A 72 14.59 -8.13 -13.35
C ASN A 72 13.99 -7.95 -14.76
N GLU A 73 12.69 -7.77 -14.89
CA GLU A 73 12.05 -7.46 -16.18
C GLU A 73 12.59 -6.15 -16.78
N TRP A 74 12.76 -5.12 -15.94
CA TRP A 74 13.38 -3.87 -16.38
C TRP A 74 14.86 -4.07 -16.76
N LEU A 75 15.63 -4.81 -15.98
CA LEU A 75 17.04 -5.12 -16.26
C LEU A 75 17.20 -5.91 -17.56
N ASP A 76 16.34 -6.87 -17.82
CA ASP A 76 16.34 -7.64 -19.07
C ASP A 76 15.95 -6.80 -20.27
N TRP A 77 15.01 -5.88 -20.10
CA TRP A 77 14.70 -4.89 -21.11
C TRP A 77 15.88 -3.95 -21.37
N ALA A 78 16.53 -3.44 -20.33
CA ALA A 78 17.70 -2.57 -20.42
C ALA A 78 18.85 -3.26 -21.17
N LYS A 79 19.18 -4.51 -20.85
CA LYS A 79 20.19 -5.31 -21.55
C LYS A 79 19.91 -5.44 -23.05
N LYS A 80 18.64 -5.57 -23.45
CA LYS A 80 18.21 -5.66 -24.86
C LYS A 80 18.21 -4.30 -25.56
N ASN A 81 18.23 -3.21 -24.83
CA ASN A 81 18.13 -1.84 -25.31
C ASN A 81 19.25 -0.94 -24.73
N PRO A 82 20.53 -1.24 -24.94
CA PRO A 82 21.65 -0.54 -24.30
C PRO A 82 21.63 0.97 -24.59
N ASP A 83 21.33 1.38 -25.83
CA ASP A 83 21.22 2.79 -26.22
C ASP A 83 20.22 3.62 -25.38
N ARG A 84 19.40 2.95 -24.56
CA ARG A 84 18.35 3.58 -23.76
C ARG A 84 18.75 3.88 -22.33
N HIS A 85 19.75 3.20 -21.81
CA HIS A 85 20.21 3.36 -20.44
C HIS A 85 21.71 3.67 -20.30
N GLU A 86 22.53 3.39 -21.30
CA GLU A 86 23.98 3.69 -21.28
C GLU A 86 24.29 5.19 -21.19
N GLY A 87 23.32 6.06 -21.47
CA GLY A 87 23.45 7.51 -21.31
C GLY A 87 23.33 8.00 -19.87
N TYR A 88 22.85 7.17 -18.95
CA TYR A 88 22.73 7.54 -17.54
C TYR A 88 24.01 7.22 -16.78
N SER A 89 24.55 8.22 -16.08
CA SER A 89 25.70 8.05 -15.20
C SER A 89 25.34 7.36 -13.88
N GLU A 90 24.07 7.43 -13.48
CA GLU A 90 23.54 6.86 -12.26
C GLU A 90 22.12 6.33 -12.52
N ILE A 91 21.80 5.17 -11.95
CA ILE A 91 20.47 4.59 -11.93
C ILE A 91 20.12 4.32 -10.46
N GLU A 92 19.07 4.95 -9.94
CA GLU A 92 18.60 4.71 -8.59
C GLU A 92 17.29 3.91 -8.60
N VAL A 93 17.26 2.78 -7.91
CA VAL A 93 16.04 1.99 -7.69
C VAL A 93 15.43 2.43 -6.37
N MET A 94 14.28 3.10 -6.44
CA MET A 94 13.54 3.61 -5.30
C MET A 94 12.35 2.69 -5.01
N ILE A 95 12.40 1.97 -3.90
CA ILE A 95 11.36 1.03 -3.46
C ILE A 95 10.60 1.67 -2.31
N SER A 96 9.28 1.77 -2.41
CA SER A 96 8.45 2.38 -1.37
C SER A 96 7.21 1.56 -1.03
N ASP A 97 6.86 1.54 0.26
CA ASP A 97 5.67 0.88 0.81
C ASP A 97 5.57 -0.60 0.41
N ARG A 98 6.70 -1.30 0.42
CA ARG A 98 6.77 -2.73 0.08
C ARG A 98 8.11 -3.36 0.46
N MET A 99 8.15 -4.69 0.45
CA MET A 99 9.38 -5.44 0.72
C MET A 99 10.47 -5.15 -0.31
N PHE A 100 11.71 -5.17 0.17
CA PHE A 100 12.91 -4.99 -0.65
C PHE A 100 13.09 -6.11 -1.68
N VAL A 101 14.07 -5.98 -2.56
CA VAL A 101 14.40 -7.03 -3.54
C VAL A 101 15.15 -8.19 -2.89
N GLU A 102 15.02 -9.38 -3.46
CA GLU A 102 15.86 -10.54 -3.12
C GLU A 102 17.24 -10.36 -3.81
N LEU A 103 18.24 -9.91 -3.06
CA LEU A 103 19.55 -9.56 -3.59
C LEU A 103 20.28 -10.72 -4.29
N ASP A 104 19.99 -11.95 -3.92
CA ASP A 104 20.53 -13.15 -4.57
C ASP A 104 19.88 -13.45 -5.94
N LYS A 105 18.71 -12.86 -6.21
CA LYS A 105 17.96 -13.02 -7.45
C LYS A 105 18.09 -11.83 -8.41
N VAL A 106 18.70 -10.73 -7.98
CA VAL A 106 18.85 -9.52 -8.78
C VAL A 106 20.34 -9.30 -9.05
N THR A 107 20.70 -9.09 -10.33
CA THR A 107 22.06 -8.72 -10.73
C THR A 107 22.05 -7.25 -11.16
N PRO A 108 22.39 -6.30 -10.26
CA PRO A 108 22.36 -4.88 -10.55
C PRO A 108 23.38 -4.49 -11.63
N LEU A 109 23.14 -3.36 -12.30
CA LEU A 109 24.16 -2.71 -13.14
C LEU A 109 25.20 -2.02 -12.24
N GLU A 110 26.38 -1.79 -12.76
CA GLU A 110 27.53 -1.22 -11.98
C GLU A 110 27.20 0.18 -11.42
N ASN A 111 26.41 0.98 -12.15
CA ASN A 111 26.01 2.33 -11.78
C ASN A 111 24.66 2.39 -11.06
N MET A 112 24.18 1.26 -10.52
CA MET A 112 22.87 1.16 -9.87
C MET A 112 23.01 1.26 -8.35
N THR A 113 22.19 2.14 -7.76
CA THR A 113 22.03 2.32 -6.30
C THR A 113 20.59 2.02 -5.88
N PHE A 114 20.35 1.84 -4.59
CA PHE A 114 19.04 1.49 -4.06
C PHE A 114 18.64 2.39 -2.91
N SER A 115 17.36 2.80 -2.92
CA SER A 115 16.71 3.50 -1.82
C SER A 115 15.44 2.75 -1.41
N TRP A 116 15.23 2.55 -0.11
CA TRP A 116 14.11 1.80 0.42
C TRP A 116 13.37 2.59 1.50
N TYR A 117 12.09 2.85 1.27
CA TYR A 117 11.20 3.66 2.11
C TYR A 117 10.00 2.82 2.54
N ASP A 118 9.91 2.45 3.82
CA ASP A 118 8.86 1.55 4.26
C ASP A 118 8.52 1.71 5.75
N HIS A 119 7.38 1.17 6.15
CA HIS A 119 6.86 1.28 7.51
C HIS A 119 6.38 -0.04 8.10
N HIS A 120 6.38 -1.12 7.34
CA HIS A 120 5.94 -2.42 7.80
C HIS A 120 6.88 -3.00 8.87
N ALA A 121 6.31 -3.45 10.00
CA ALA A 121 7.11 -3.97 11.12
C ALA A 121 8.01 -5.16 10.74
N GLY A 122 7.58 -6.00 9.81
CA GLY A 122 8.41 -7.11 9.27
C GLY A 122 9.68 -6.63 8.61
N ASN A 123 9.65 -5.48 7.97
CA ASN A 123 10.78 -4.92 7.23
C ASN A 123 11.84 -4.25 8.14
N VAL A 124 11.52 -4.01 9.41
CA VAL A 124 12.53 -3.61 10.42
C VAL A 124 13.55 -4.73 10.63
N VAL A 125 13.06 -5.97 10.74
CA VAL A 125 13.94 -7.16 10.86
C VAL A 125 14.71 -7.39 9.58
N GLU A 126 14.05 -7.23 8.43
CA GLU A 126 14.69 -7.39 7.11
C GLU A 126 15.81 -6.36 6.90
N LYS A 127 15.66 -5.13 7.38
CA LYS A 127 16.72 -4.12 7.37
C LYS A 127 17.97 -4.59 8.14
N GLU A 128 17.81 -5.24 9.28
CA GLU A 128 18.93 -5.76 10.07
C GLU A 128 19.64 -6.90 9.34
N VAL A 129 18.88 -7.82 8.73
CA VAL A 129 19.42 -8.90 7.90
C VAL A 129 20.16 -8.33 6.69
N LEU A 130 19.60 -7.33 6.03
CA LEU A 130 20.20 -6.65 4.89
C LEU A 130 21.54 -6.00 5.29
N ALA A 131 21.58 -5.31 6.43
CA ALA A 131 22.79 -4.68 6.95
C ALA A 131 23.90 -5.72 7.22
N GLN A 132 23.54 -6.87 7.80
CA GLN A 132 24.50 -7.96 8.04
C GLN A 132 25.01 -8.59 6.73
N THR A 133 24.14 -8.72 5.73
CA THR A 133 24.47 -9.36 4.44
C THR A 133 25.34 -8.46 3.58
N LEU A 134 25.05 -7.17 3.52
CA LEU A 134 25.75 -6.20 2.67
C LEU A 134 27.09 -5.72 3.27
N GLY A 135 27.19 -5.65 4.60
CA GLY A 135 28.37 -5.13 5.27
C GLY A 135 28.77 -3.74 4.73
N ASP A 136 30.01 -3.60 4.23
CA ASP A 136 30.50 -2.33 3.69
C ASP A 136 29.75 -1.80 2.45
N LYS A 137 29.05 -2.67 1.73
CA LYS A 137 28.23 -2.28 0.57
C LYS A 137 26.94 -1.58 1.00
N LEU A 138 26.57 -1.65 2.28
CA LEU A 138 25.37 -0.96 2.78
C LEU A 138 25.40 0.55 2.54
N LYS A 139 26.58 1.15 2.43
CA LYS A 139 26.75 2.58 2.10
C LYS A 139 26.20 2.99 0.73
N ASP A 140 26.01 2.03 -0.18
CA ASP A 140 25.44 2.24 -1.51
C ASP A 140 23.89 2.13 -1.49
N TYR A 141 23.32 2.02 -0.29
CA TYR A 141 21.88 1.86 -0.05
C TYR A 141 21.38 2.95 0.91
N GLU A 142 20.29 3.61 0.54
CA GLU A 142 19.57 4.55 1.39
C GLU A 142 18.33 3.85 1.97
N ILE A 143 18.29 3.61 3.30
CA ILE A 143 17.21 2.81 3.92
C ILE A 143 16.51 3.61 5.00
N HIS A 144 15.26 3.94 4.74
CA HIS A 144 14.35 4.67 5.63
C HIS A 144 13.18 3.77 6.01
N ILE A 145 13.23 3.17 7.20
CA ILE A 145 12.12 2.35 7.73
C ILE A 145 11.74 2.91 9.09
N ASP A 146 10.47 3.33 9.21
CA ASP A 146 9.91 3.86 10.45
C ASP A 146 8.44 3.46 10.61
N ILE A 147 8.13 2.61 11.59
CA ILE A 147 6.80 2.07 11.87
C ILE A 147 5.79 3.11 12.40
N ASN A 148 6.23 4.32 12.70
CA ASN A 148 5.36 5.39 13.20
C ASN A 148 4.74 6.24 12.08
N TRP A 149 5.25 6.10 10.84
CA TRP A 149 4.83 6.87 9.68
C TRP A 149 4.53 5.94 8.52
N CYS A 150 3.55 6.27 7.70
CA CYS A 150 3.31 5.54 6.45
C CYS A 150 4.39 5.85 5.39
N GLY A 151 4.46 5.03 4.35
CA GLY A 151 5.41 5.17 3.24
C GLY A 151 5.37 6.55 2.58
N ALA A 152 4.17 7.11 2.41
CA ALA A 152 3.98 8.46 1.87
C ALA A 152 4.66 9.55 2.71
N THR A 153 4.57 9.45 4.03
CA THR A 153 5.23 10.42 4.92
C THR A 153 6.75 10.23 4.91
N ILE A 154 7.23 9.00 4.91
CA ILE A 154 8.66 8.70 4.87
C ILE A 154 9.28 9.22 3.57
N THR A 155 8.67 8.92 2.43
CA THR A 155 9.13 9.41 1.12
C THR A 155 9.07 10.93 1.02
N TYR A 156 8.00 11.54 1.55
CA TYR A 156 7.88 13.00 1.60
C TYR A 156 9.05 13.63 2.39
N MET A 157 9.32 13.17 3.60
CA MET A 157 10.39 13.71 4.45
C MET A 157 11.76 13.54 3.79
N SER A 158 12.08 12.34 3.30
CA SER A 158 13.36 12.06 2.65
C SER A 158 13.57 12.90 1.39
N MET A 159 12.52 13.07 0.56
CA MET A 159 12.64 13.89 -0.65
C MET A 159 12.69 15.39 -0.33
N TYR A 160 12.01 15.85 0.71
CA TYR A 160 12.12 17.24 1.16
C TYR A 160 13.58 17.57 1.57
N GLU A 161 14.22 16.71 2.35
CA GLU A 161 15.63 16.86 2.77
C GLU A 161 16.57 16.79 1.56
N ARG A 162 16.37 15.84 0.66
CA ARG A 162 17.16 15.69 -0.59
C ARG A 162 17.05 16.94 -1.47
N LEU A 163 15.85 17.52 -1.61
CA LEU A 163 15.64 18.73 -2.39
C LEU A 163 16.27 19.96 -1.70
N LEU A 164 16.17 20.03 -0.39
CA LEU A 164 16.80 21.11 0.39
C LEU A 164 18.32 21.11 0.21
N ASP A 165 18.94 19.93 0.23
CA ASP A 165 20.39 19.77 0.04
C ASP A 165 20.82 20.05 -1.41
N LYS A 166 20.15 19.45 -2.41
CA LYS A 166 20.59 19.51 -3.81
C LYS A 166 20.16 20.77 -4.57
N LYS A 167 18.99 21.35 -4.28
CA LYS A 167 18.39 22.49 -5.02
C LYS A 167 18.10 23.70 -4.12
N GLY A 168 18.20 23.54 -2.81
CA GLY A 168 18.00 24.59 -1.81
C GLY A 168 16.56 24.84 -1.39
N PRO A 169 16.33 25.82 -0.49
CA PRO A 169 15.06 26.02 0.20
C PRO A 169 13.87 26.30 -0.71
N ALA A 170 14.06 26.97 -1.84
CA ALA A 170 12.96 27.30 -2.75
C ALA A 170 12.35 26.05 -3.39
N ALA A 171 13.17 25.09 -3.81
CA ALA A 171 12.73 23.82 -4.37
C ALA A 171 12.00 22.97 -3.33
N ALA A 172 12.58 22.87 -2.13
CA ALA A 172 11.98 22.16 -1.00
C ALA A 172 10.62 22.77 -0.60
N PHE A 173 10.49 24.09 -0.60
CA PHE A 173 9.25 24.79 -0.28
C PHE A 173 8.15 24.54 -1.33
N ILE A 174 8.50 24.51 -2.62
CA ILE A 174 7.54 24.17 -3.70
C ILE A 174 7.04 22.73 -3.50
N PHE A 175 7.93 21.79 -3.27
CA PHE A 175 7.59 20.38 -3.00
C PHE A 175 6.69 20.25 -1.77
N GLN A 176 7.03 20.92 -0.68
CA GLN A 176 6.25 20.96 0.55
C GLN A 176 4.82 21.46 0.30
N GLY A 177 4.65 22.57 -0.41
CA GLY A 177 3.35 23.14 -0.71
C GLY A 177 2.45 22.24 -1.57
N MET A 178 3.05 21.31 -2.32
CA MET A 178 2.30 20.37 -3.15
C MET A 178 1.87 19.11 -2.38
N LEU A 179 2.70 18.57 -1.50
CA LEU A 179 2.63 17.18 -1.09
C LEU A 179 2.49 16.96 0.42
N LYS A 180 2.83 17.95 1.26
CA LYS A 180 2.80 17.79 2.72
C LYS A 180 1.43 17.36 3.24
N GLU A 181 0.38 18.08 2.84
CA GLU A 181 -0.98 17.82 3.33
C GLU A 181 -1.51 16.47 2.84
N TRP A 182 -1.20 16.10 1.60
CA TRP A 182 -1.55 14.79 1.05
C TRP A 182 -0.87 13.66 1.81
N SER A 183 0.44 13.73 2.01
CA SER A 183 1.19 12.72 2.75
C SER A 183 0.70 12.60 4.20
N TYR A 184 0.37 13.73 4.83
CA TYR A 184 -0.21 13.74 6.18
C TYR A 184 -1.60 13.09 6.22
N ALA A 185 -2.48 13.41 5.26
CA ALA A 185 -3.83 12.83 5.21
C ALA A 185 -3.79 11.31 5.01
N VAL A 186 -2.88 10.82 4.14
CA VAL A 186 -2.65 9.40 3.95
C VAL A 186 -2.12 8.75 5.24
N ASN A 187 -1.18 9.40 5.93
CA ASN A 187 -0.67 8.91 7.21
C ASN A 187 -1.76 8.74 8.28
N LEU A 188 -2.69 9.68 8.37
CA LEU A 188 -3.82 9.57 9.29
C LEU A 188 -4.62 8.28 9.05
N TRP A 189 -4.82 7.94 7.79
CA TRP A 189 -5.55 6.74 7.39
C TRP A 189 -4.72 5.48 7.59
N ASP A 190 -3.58 5.39 6.98
CA ASP A 190 -2.80 4.17 6.85
C ASP A 190 -2.26 3.65 8.19
N THR A 191 -1.79 4.56 9.05
CA THR A 191 -1.33 4.24 10.41
C THR A 191 -2.48 4.16 11.43
N PHE A 192 -3.73 4.25 10.99
CA PHE A 192 -4.93 4.25 11.84
C PHE A 192 -4.95 5.34 12.93
N GLN A 193 -4.21 6.42 12.78
CA GLN A 193 -4.19 7.52 13.76
C GLN A 193 -5.57 8.13 13.96
N TRP A 194 -6.37 8.24 12.88
CA TRP A 194 -7.73 8.74 12.94
C TRP A 194 -8.65 7.95 13.92
N LYS A 195 -8.30 6.70 14.20
CA LYS A 195 -9.05 5.79 15.09
C LYS A 195 -8.36 5.62 16.43
N ASN A 196 -7.04 5.57 16.45
CA ASN A 196 -6.25 5.14 17.61
C ASN A 196 -5.81 6.31 18.51
N ILE A 197 -5.90 7.57 18.03
CA ILE A 197 -5.57 8.75 18.81
C ILE A 197 -6.88 9.45 19.27
N PRO A 198 -7.32 9.26 20.53
CA PRO A 198 -8.57 9.84 21.01
C PRO A 198 -8.61 11.37 20.95
N GLU A 199 -7.46 12.02 21.19
CA GLU A 199 -7.31 13.47 21.24
C GLU A 199 -7.21 14.13 19.86
N LEU A 200 -7.17 13.34 18.77
CA LEU A 200 -7.11 13.87 17.43
C LEU A 200 -8.37 14.72 17.13
N PRO A 201 -8.23 15.93 16.58
CA PRO A 201 -9.37 16.76 16.18
C PRO A 201 -10.34 16.03 15.25
N GLU A 202 -11.64 16.29 15.38
CA GLU A 202 -12.68 15.52 14.66
C GLU A 202 -12.62 15.73 13.13
N ASP A 203 -12.18 16.91 12.68
CA ASP A 203 -11.91 17.18 11.27
C ASP A 203 -10.78 16.30 10.71
N GLN A 204 -9.72 16.05 11.48
CA GLN A 204 -8.64 15.14 11.10
C GLN A 204 -9.07 13.67 11.14
N LYS A 205 -9.89 13.27 12.12
CA LYS A 205 -10.50 11.94 12.12
C LYS A 205 -11.37 11.72 10.89
N THR A 206 -12.18 12.71 10.55
CA THR A 206 -13.03 12.70 9.36
C THR A 206 -12.19 12.62 8.09
N LEU A 207 -11.10 13.41 8.01
CA LEU A 207 -10.16 13.36 6.89
C LEU A 207 -9.56 11.95 6.71
N GLY A 208 -9.03 11.36 7.78
CA GLY A 208 -8.50 9.99 7.74
C GLY A 208 -9.51 8.96 7.24
N ARG A 209 -10.76 9.02 7.71
CA ARG A 209 -11.84 8.15 7.23
C ARG A 209 -12.10 8.32 5.73
N LYS A 210 -12.17 9.56 5.25
CA LYS A 210 -12.43 9.87 3.84
C LYS A 210 -11.31 9.42 2.94
N MET A 211 -10.06 9.61 3.35
CA MET A 211 -8.91 9.14 2.58
C MET A 211 -8.94 7.62 2.35
N GLY A 212 -9.35 6.85 3.34
CA GLY A 212 -9.51 5.40 3.19
C GLY A 212 -10.56 4.96 2.22
N THR A 213 -11.48 5.83 1.82
CA THR A 213 -12.50 5.50 0.81
C THR A 213 -12.04 5.80 -0.61
N VAL A 214 -11.08 6.69 -0.79
CA VAL A 214 -10.56 7.08 -2.11
C VAL A 214 -9.99 5.88 -2.85
N ASP A 215 -9.10 5.12 -2.18
CA ASP A 215 -8.51 3.90 -2.73
C ASP A 215 -9.56 2.86 -3.14
N LYS A 216 -10.58 2.68 -2.30
CA LYS A 216 -11.62 1.66 -2.49
C LYS A 216 -12.67 2.00 -3.55
N MET A 217 -12.84 3.29 -3.87
CA MET A 217 -13.79 3.75 -4.88
C MET A 217 -13.20 3.82 -6.27
N ILE A 218 -11.88 3.82 -6.40
CA ILE A 218 -11.19 3.84 -7.69
C ILE A 218 -10.96 2.40 -8.15
N GLY A 219 -11.40 2.09 -9.36
CA GLY A 219 -11.48 0.71 -9.85
C GLY A 219 -10.15 0.06 -10.23
N SER A 220 -9.06 0.84 -10.38
CA SER A 220 -7.73 0.32 -10.72
C SER A 220 -6.63 1.22 -10.21
N GLU A 221 -5.44 0.64 -9.99
CA GLU A 221 -4.23 1.36 -9.57
C GLU A 221 -3.84 2.47 -10.56
N LYS A 222 -4.01 2.20 -11.85
CA LYS A 222 -3.73 3.19 -12.90
C LYS A 222 -4.69 4.37 -12.85
N GLU A 223 -5.94 4.14 -12.47
CA GLU A 223 -6.94 5.20 -12.26
C GLU A 223 -6.62 6.04 -11.04
N LEU A 224 -6.30 5.41 -9.90
CA LEU A 224 -5.90 6.10 -8.69
C LEU A 224 -4.68 6.97 -8.95
N TYR A 225 -3.63 6.39 -9.54
CA TYR A 225 -2.42 7.11 -9.91
C TYR A 225 -2.73 8.32 -10.83
N ARG A 226 -3.51 8.14 -11.89
CA ARG A 226 -3.86 9.22 -12.83
C ARG A 226 -4.65 10.32 -12.15
N SER A 227 -5.58 9.99 -11.26
CA SER A 227 -6.39 10.95 -10.53
C SER A 227 -5.52 11.80 -9.60
N LEU A 228 -4.66 11.17 -8.81
CA LEU A 228 -3.74 11.86 -7.91
C LEU A 228 -2.70 12.66 -8.68
N ASP A 229 -2.06 12.11 -9.71
CA ASP A 229 -1.10 12.84 -10.55
C ASP A 229 -1.74 14.06 -11.24
N ALA A 230 -2.97 13.92 -11.73
CA ALA A 230 -3.69 15.05 -12.33
C ALA A 230 -3.98 16.17 -11.31
N ILE A 231 -4.41 15.83 -10.10
CA ILE A 231 -4.67 16.78 -9.03
C ILE A 231 -3.38 17.52 -8.66
N LEU A 232 -2.29 16.81 -8.45
CA LEU A 232 -1.01 17.37 -8.04
C LEU A 232 -0.34 18.16 -9.18
N THR A 233 -0.45 17.70 -10.42
CA THR A 233 0.06 18.44 -11.61
C THR A 233 -0.64 19.78 -11.78
N LEU A 234 -1.95 19.85 -11.47
CA LEU A 234 -2.69 21.12 -11.44
C LEU A 234 -2.37 21.98 -10.22
N ARG A 235 -1.47 21.54 -9.35
CA ARG A 235 -1.10 22.20 -8.09
C ARG A 235 -2.29 22.48 -7.20
N LYS A 236 -3.28 21.60 -7.18
CA LYS A 236 -4.43 21.69 -6.29
C LYS A 236 -4.04 21.12 -4.93
N THR A 237 -4.16 21.94 -3.91
CA THR A 237 -3.96 21.52 -2.52
C THR A 237 -5.14 20.71 -2.02
N LEU A 238 -4.98 20.00 -0.92
CA LEU A 238 -6.02 19.14 -0.34
C LEU A 238 -7.28 19.95 0.03
N ASP A 239 -7.15 21.21 0.42
CA ASP A 239 -8.24 22.12 0.77
C ASP A 239 -8.95 22.76 -0.45
N HIS A 240 -8.50 22.48 -1.68
CA HIS A 240 -9.14 22.99 -2.87
C HIS A 240 -10.56 22.43 -3.02
N PRO A 241 -11.60 23.27 -3.29
CA PRO A 241 -12.98 22.81 -3.30
C PRO A 241 -13.28 21.64 -4.25
N GLU A 242 -12.64 21.57 -5.40
CA GLU A 242 -12.81 20.45 -6.34
C GLU A 242 -12.20 19.15 -5.82
N VAL A 243 -11.09 19.23 -5.09
CA VAL A 243 -10.44 18.06 -4.46
C VAL A 243 -11.32 17.54 -3.34
N TRP A 244 -11.79 18.42 -2.47
CA TRP A 244 -12.75 18.07 -1.43
C TRP A 244 -14.03 17.48 -2.02
N GLY A 245 -14.61 18.12 -3.06
CA GLY A 245 -15.81 17.61 -3.73
C GLY A 245 -15.62 16.20 -4.30
N TRP A 246 -14.44 15.90 -4.83
CA TRP A 246 -14.10 14.56 -5.31
C TRP A 246 -13.95 13.56 -4.16
N ILE A 247 -13.25 13.90 -3.09
CA ILE A 247 -13.09 13.07 -1.89
C ILE A 247 -14.45 12.81 -1.23
N ASP A 248 -15.28 13.85 -1.10
CA ASP A 248 -16.64 13.72 -0.54
C ASP A 248 -17.54 12.83 -1.39
N THR A 249 -17.43 12.91 -2.71
CA THR A 249 -18.16 12.02 -3.62
C THR A 249 -17.73 10.58 -3.40
N CYS A 250 -16.43 10.29 -3.41
CA CYS A 250 -15.91 8.94 -3.13
C CYS A 250 -16.41 8.42 -1.77
N TYR A 251 -16.39 9.27 -0.75
CA TYR A 251 -16.84 8.89 0.59
C TYR A 251 -18.34 8.56 0.62
N ASN A 252 -19.17 9.42 0.07
CA ASN A 252 -20.64 9.24 0.09
C ASN A 252 -21.07 8.03 -0.73
N ASP A 253 -20.49 7.85 -1.92
CA ASP A 253 -20.77 6.69 -2.77
C ASP A 253 -20.33 5.38 -2.11
N TYR A 254 -19.15 5.39 -1.48
CA TYR A 254 -18.66 4.24 -0.72
C TYR A 254 -19.57 3.90 0.46
N GLN A 255 -20.04 4.90 1.23
CA GLN A 255 -20.97 4.69 2.34
C GLN A 255 -22.30 4.09 1.86
N ALA A 256 -22.84 4.58 0.74
CA ALA A 256 -24.07 4.04 0.16
C ALA A 256 -23.90 2.57 -0.26
N LEU A 257 -22.78 2.24 -0.92
CA LEU A 257 -22.46 0.87 -1.32
C LEU A 257 -22.22 -0.04 -0.11
N CYS A 258 -21.55 0.46 0.93
CA CYS A 258 -21.35 -0.28 2.18
C CYS A 258 -22.66 -0.59 2.90
N ASN A 259 -23.59 0.37 2.97
CA ASN A 259 -24.89 0.12 3.58
C ASN A 259 -25.67 -0.96 2.83
N TYR A 260 -25.70 -0.89 1.49
CA TYR A 260 -26.32 -1.93 0.68
C TYR A 260 -25.65 -3.30 0.88
N ALA A 261 -24.31 -3.35 0.87
CA ALA A 261 -23.57 -4.60 1.08
C ALA A 261 -23.77 -5.15 2.51
N TYR A 262 -23.89 -4.27 3.50
CA TYR A 262 -24.19 -4.65 4.88
C TYR A 262 -25.57 -5.29 5.01
N ASP A 263 -26.61 -4.71 4.40
CA ASP A 263 -27.95 -5.26 4.44
C ASP A 263 -27.97 -6.68 3.85
N GLN A 264 -27.29 -6.89 2.71
CA GLN A 264 -27.16 -8.21 2.09
C GLN A 264 -26.37 -9.20 2.96
N ALA A 265 -25.25 -8.76 3.57
CA ALA A 265 -24.45 -9.61 4.44
C ALA A 265 -25.22 -9.99 5.72
N SER A 266 -26.03 -9.07 6.25
CA SER A 266 -26.83 -9.28 7.47
C SER A 266 -27.97 -10.28 7.23
N GLU A 267 -28.63 -10.21 6.06
CA GLU A 267 -29.69 -11.17 5.68
C GLU A 267 -29.15 -12.61 5.54
N ASN A 268 -27.89 -12.76 5.14
CA ASN A 268 -27.24 -14.04 4.90
C ASN A 268 -26.24 -14.42 5.99
N ALA A 269 -26.26 -13.74 7.15
CA ALA A 269 -25.32 -13.98 8.23
C ALA A 269 -25.42 -15.42 8.76
N LEU A 270 -24.30 -16.11 8.82
CA LEU A 270 -24.18 -17.44 9.42
C LEU A 270 -23.66 -17.30 10.83
N ARG A 271 -24.49 -17.63 11.81
CA ARG A 271 -24.07 -17.65 13.21
C ARG A 271 -23.51 -19.03 13.54
N PHE A 272 -22.24 -19.06 13.83
CA PHE A 272 -21.52 -20.29 14.15
C PHE A 272 -21.59 -20.63 15.64
N SER A 273 -21.54 -19.62 16.53
CA SER A 273 -21.73 -19.74 17.97
C SER A 273 -22.36 -18.48 18.52
N GLU A 274 -22.53 -18.39 19.85
CA GLU A 274 -23.03 -17.19 20.50
C GLU A 274 -22.08 -15.96 20.30
N GLU A 275 -20.81 -16.20 20.03
CA GLU A 275 -19.76 -15.18 19.93
C GLU A 275 -19.15 -15.05 18.52
N VAL A 276 -19.49 -15.94 17.57
CA VAL A 276 -18.87 -16.02 16.24
C VAL A 276 -19.89 -15.91 15.14
N VAL A 277 -19.68 -14.96 14.23
CA VAL A 277 -20.50 -14.75 13.05
C VAL A 277 -19.65 -14.74 11.77
N ILE A 278 -20.24 -15.23 10.68
CA ILE A 278 -19.65 -15.25 9.35
C ILE A 278 -20.56 -14.44 8.43
N LEU A 279 -19.97 -13.49 7.71
CA LEU A 279 -20.65 -12.59 6.79
C LEU A 279 -20.07 -12.76 5.40
N GLU A 280 -20.92 -12.96 4.40
CA GLU A 280 -20.49 -12.88 3.01
C GLU A 280 -20.34 -11.42 2.60
N ALA A 281 -19.13 -10.98 2.24
CA ALA A 281 -18.86 -9.61 1.90
C ALA A 281 -17.65 -9.47 0.96
N GLU A 282 -17.78 -8.68 -0.10
CA GLU A 282 -16.64 -8.31 -0.92
C GLU A 282 -15.56 -7.61 -0.07
N TRP A 283 -14.31 -7.94 -0.32
CA TRP A 283 -13.19 -7.49 0.51
C TRP A 283 -13.14 -5.96 0.67
N LYS A 284 -13.49 -5.21 -0.36
CA LYS A 284 -13.49 -3.74 -0.34
C LYS A 284 -14.48 -3.12 0.66
N TYR A 285 -15.54 -3.88 1.05
CA TYR A 285 -16.52 -3.46 2.05
C TYR A 285 -16.34 -4.14 3.41
N ALA A 286 -15.52 -5.16 3.48
CA ALA A 286 -15.39 -6.04 4.65
C ALA A 286 -15.12 -5.28 5.96
N SER A 287 -14.23 -4.28 5.94
CA SER A 287 -13.92 -3.48 7.12
C SER A 287 -15.12 -2.69 7.65
N MET A 288 -15.88 -2.04 6.74
CA MET A 288 -17.06 -1.25 7.13
C MET A 288 -18.22 -2.13 7.58
N ILE A 289 -18.45 -3.24 6.89
CA ILE A 289 -19.48 -4.22 7.26
C ILE A 289 -19.19 -4.76 8.66
N LYS A 290 -17.96 -5.15 8.92
CA LYS A 290 -17.51 -5.63 10.22
C LYS A 290 -17.69 -4.57 11.31
N GLU A 291 -17.27 -3.32 11.08
CA GLU A 291 -17.40 -2.25 12.08
C GLU A 291 -18.88 -2.02 12.42
N LYS A 292 -19.73 -1.89 11.43
CA LYS A 292 -21.17 -1.72 11.64
C LYS A 292 -21.80 -2.93 12.34
N TRP A 293 -21.39 -4.16 11.96
CA TRP A 293 -21.86 -5.36 12.65
C TRP A 293 -21.49 -5.37 14.13
N CYS A 294 -20.23 -5.05 14.47
CA CYS A 294 -19.79 -5.01 15.85
C CYS A 294 -20.49 -3.93 16.69
N GLU A 295 -20.86 -2.81 16.07
CA GLU A 295 -21.66 -1.76 16.74
C GLU A 295 -23.08 -2.23 17.05
N GLU A 296 -23.72 -2.96 16.14
CA GLU A 296 -25.09 -3.45 16.28
C GLU A 296 -25.15 -4.76 17.09
N HIS A 297 -24.06 -5.55 17.13
CA HIS A 297 -24.00 -6.85 17.79
C HIS A 297 -22.77 -6.94 18.71
N PRO A 298 -22.73 -6.19 19.82
CA PRO A 298 -21.57 -6.11 20.71
C PRO A 298 -21.24 -7.41 21.47
N SER A 299 -22.13 -8.40 21.44
CA SER A 299 -21.88 -9.74 21.99
C SER A 299 -21.02 -10.61 21.10
N ASP A 300 -20.90 -10.29 19.81
CA ASP A 300 -20.12 -11.05 18.87
C ASP A 300 -18.64 -10.70 19.00
N LYS A 301 -17.82 -11.66 19.38
CA LYS A 301 -16.41 -11.46 19.66
C LYS A 301 -15.50 -11.77 18.49
N MET A 302 -15.98 -12.58 17.54
CA MET A 302 -15.29 -12.85 16.27
C MET A 302 -16.23 -12.63 15.10
N VAL A 303 -15.78 -11.82 14.16
CA VAL A 303 -16.47 -11.58 12.89
C VAL A 303 -15.55 -12.01 11.74
N ILE A 304 -16.00 -12.96 10.96
CA ILE A 304 -15.32 -13.43 9.75
C ILE A 304 -16.08 -12.91 8.55
N THR A 305 -15.41 -12.14 7.69
CA THR A 305 -15.97 -11.81 6.40
C THR A 305 -15.30 -12.64 5.32
N HIS A 306 -16.05 -13.15 4.37
CA HIS A 306 -15.49 -13.94 3.28
C HIS A 306 -16.13 -13.61 1.93
N HIS A 307 -15.38 -13.90 0.88
CA HIS A 307 -15.82 -13.89 -0.52
C HIS A 307 -15.02 -14.93 -1.32
N LYS A 308 -15.30 -15.07 -2.61
CA LYS A 308 -14.71 -16.14 -3.46
C LYS A 308 -13.19 -16.23 -3.47
N SER A 309 -12.48 -15.15 -3.22
CA SER A 309 -11.00 -15.09 -3.27
C SER A 309 -10.33 -15.00 -1.90
N GLY A 310 -11.08 -14.89 -0.81
CA GLY A 310 -10.53 -14.80 0.53
C GLY A 310 -11.46 -14.10 1.52
N GLY A 311 -10.91 -13.65 2.63
CA GLY A 311 -11.69 -12.97 3.66
C GLY A 311 -10.85 -12.30 4.70
N THR A 312 -11.51 -11.76 5.72
CA THR A 312 -10.87 -11.16 6.88
C THR A 312 -11.43 -11.74 8.17
N VAL A 313 -10.59 -11.80 9.19
CA VAL A 313 -10.97 -12.16 10.57
C VAL A 313 -10.79 -10.94 11.44
N TYR A 314 -11.76 -10.66 12.26
CA TYR A 314 -11.67 -9.68 13.33
C TYR A 314 -12.02 -10.33 14.66
N THR A 315 -11.25 -10.00 15.70
CA THR A 315 -11.54 -10.41 17.06
C THR A 315 -11.54 -9.21 18.00
N THR A 316 -12.43 -9.22 18.98
CA THR A 316 -12.39 -8.23 20.07
C THR A 316 -11.15 -8.44 20.94
N PRO A 317 -10.71 -7.42 21.71
CA PRO A 317 -9.52 -7.53 22.56
C PRO A 317 -9.58 -8.62 23.64
N ASP A 318 -10.79 -9.01 24.04
CA ASP A 318 -11.06 -10.03 25.05
C ASP A 318 -11.28 -11.43 24.48
N TYR A 319 -11.20 -11.62 23.15
CA TYR A 319 -11.26 -12.94 22.54
C TYR A 319 -9.90 -13.65 22.66
N GLU A 320 -9.91 -14.91 23.08
CA GLU A 320 -8.67 -15.63 23.41
C GLU A 320 -7.75 -15.86 22.21
N THR A 321 -8.34 -16.22 21.06
CA THR A 321 -7.55 -16.53 19.85
C THR A 321 -7.33 -15.29 19.01
N PRO A 322 -6.08 -14.87 18.76
CA PRO A 322 -5.80 -13.73 17.91
C PRO A 322 -6.25 -13.92 16.46
N SER A 323 -6.72 -12.86 15.80
CA SER A 323 -7.19 -12.89 14.41
C SER A 323 -6.18 -13.48 13.44
N PHE A 324 -4.88 -13.20 13.62
CA PHE A 324 -3.84 -13.71 12.72
C PHE A 324 -3.64 -15.22 12.82
N GLU A 325 -3.88 -15.83 13.99
CA GLU A 325 -3.82 -17.28 14.16
C GLU A 325 -4.96 -17.97 13.40
N VAL A 326 -6.17 -17.43 13.51
CA VAL A 326 -7.34 -17.91 12.77
C VAL A 326 -7.11 -17.76 11.26
N ALA A 327 -6.68 -16.58 10.82
CA ALA A 327 -6.42 -16.32 9.40
C ALA A 327 -5.28 -17.19 8.86
N SER A 328 -4.22 -17.42 9.63
CA SER A 328 -3.10 -18.28 9.27
C SER A 328 -3.55 -19.74 9.19
N PHE A 329 -4.37 -20.21 10.12
CA PHE A 329 -4.93 -21.56 10.09
C PHE A 329 -5.78 -21.78 8.84
N ILE A 330 -6.70 -20.86 8.53
CA ILE A 330 -7.53 -20.94 7.32
C ILE A 330 -6.63 -20.92 6.08
N GLY A 331 -5.68 -19.98 5.99
CA GLY A 331 -4.77 -19.88 4.85
C GLY A 331 -3.90 -21.13 4.65
N THR A 332 -3.31 -21.67 5.70
CA THR A 332 -2.43 -22.84 5.65
C THR A 332 -3.19 -24.09 5.25
N SER A 333 -4.39 -24.31 5.79
CA SER A 333 -5.23 -25.48 5.50
C SER A 333 -5.58 -25.61 4.01
N TYR A 334 -5.55 -24.48 3.28
CA TYR A 334 -5.92 -24.43 1.86
C TYR A 334 -4.79 -24.03 0.93
N LYS A 335 -3.54 -24.10 1.37
CA LYS A 335 -2.32 -23.71 0.62
C LYS A 335 -2.34 -22.24 0.17
N ASN A 336 -3.08 -21.41 0.87
CA ASN A 336 -3.14 -19.98 0.69
C ASN A 336 -2.48 -19.27 1.88
N ASN A 337 -2.08 -18.03 1.70
CA ASN A 337 -1.48 -17.26 2.78
C ASN A 337 -2.56 -16.65 3.67
N GLY A 338 -2.34 -16.68 4.97
CA GLY A 338 -3.14 -15.97 5.95
C GLY A 338 -2.23 -15.34 7.00
N GLY A 339 -2.62 -14.18 7.51
CA GLY A 339 -1.87 -13.46 8.52
C GLY A 339 -2.38 -12.04 8.70
N GLY A 340 -1.74 -11.28 9.57
CA GLY A 340 -2.13 -9.91 9.88
C GLY A 340 -1.83 -9.54 11.31
N HIS A 341 -2.69 -8.71 11.90
CA HIS A 341 -2.55 -8.18 13.25
C HIS A 341 -3.36 -9.00 14.28
N LYS A 342 -3.11 -8.75 15.57
CA LYS A 342 -3.78 -9.44 16.66
C LYS A 342 -5.32 -9.40 16.58
N HIS A 343 -5.88 -8.27 16.17
CA HIS A 343 -7.33 -8.05 16.13
C HIS A 343 -7.91 -7.91 14.71
N ALA A 344 -7.08 -7.96 13.68
CA ALA A 344 -7.54 -7.92 12.28
C ALA A 344 -6.52 -8.62 11.38
N ALA A 345 -6.96 -9.63 10.65
CA ALA A 345 -6.10 -10.41 9.77
C ALA A 345 -6.85 -10.80 8.49
N GLY A 346 -6.11 -11.08 7.42
CA GLY A 346 -6.64 -11.51 6.14
C GLY A 346 -6.24 -12.93 5.80
N PHE A 347 -7.02 -13.61 4.98
CA PHE A 347 -6.71 -14.91 4.43
C PHE A 347 -7.19 -15.04 2.99
N GLY A 348 -6.42 -15.78 2.18
CA GLY A 348 -6.89 -16.21 0.87
C GLY A 348 -7.54 -17.58 0.99
N CYS A 349 -8.76 -17.77 0.48
CA CYS A 349 -9.39 -19.08 0.42
C CYS A 349 -10.45 -19.16 -0.68
N LEU A 350 -10.82 -20.39 -1.03
CA LEU A 350 -12.01 -20.73 -1.79
C LEU A 350 -13.17 -20.95 -0.81
N ASP A 351 -14.42 -20.74 -1.23
CA ASP A 351 -15.64 -20.80 -0.41
C ASP A 351 -15.77 -22.04 0.52
N LEU A 352 -15.14 -23.15 0.15
CA LEU A 352 -15.13 -24.38 0.96
C LEU A 352 -14.29 -24.28 2.24
N ALA A 353 -13.40 -23.31 2.33
CA ALA A 353 -12.42 -23.23 3.42
C ALA A 353 -13.04 -22.84 4.74
N VAL A 354 -13.97 -21.89 4.71
CA VAL A 354 -14.65 -21.41 5.92
C VAL A 354 -15.57 -22.49 6.47
N ALA A 355 -16.32 -23.19 5.59
CA ALA A 355 -17.20 -24.27 6.00
C ALA A 355 -16.43 -25.43 6.69
N ASN A 356 -15.29 -25.83 6.13
CA ASN A 356 -14.49 -26.90 6.70
C ASN A 356 -13.76 -26.51 8.00
N TRP A 357 -13.36 -25.24 8.13
CA TRP A 357 -12.80 -24.73 9.38
C TRP A 357 -13.84 -24.76 10.50
N LEU A 358 -15.08 -24.40 10.19
CA LEU A 358 -16.21 -24.47 11.12
C LEU A 358 -16.48 -25.91 11.58
N ASP A 359 -16.48 -26.88 10.65
CA ASP A 359 -16.66 -28.30 10.97
C ASP A 359 -15.56 -28.85 11.89
N GLU A 360 -14.34 -28.31 11.84
CA GLU A 360 -13.23 -28.71 12.72
C GLU A 360 -13.31 -28.05 14.11
N ASP A 361 -13.83 -26.84 14.21
CA ASP A 361 -14.01 -26.14 15.48
C ASP A 361 -15.20 -26.72 16.29
N GLU A 362 -16.29 -27.15 15.63
CA GLU A 362 -17.34 -27.96 16.27
C GLU A 362 -16.77 -29.22 16.94
N LYS A 363 -15.76 -29.85 16.31
CA LYS A 363 -15.08 -31.03 16.88
C LYS A 363 -14.17 -30.68 18.06
N ARG A 364 -13.64 -29.44 18.13
CA ARG A 364 -12.80 -28.96 19.25
C ARG A 364 -13.61 -28.45 20.42
N ALA A 365 -14.78 -27.87 20.18
CA ALA A 365 -15.67 -27.39 21.23
C ALA A 365 -16.39 -28.53 22.01
N VAL A 366 -16.23 -29.79 21.55
CA VAL A 366 -16.81 -31.00 22.16
C VAL A 366 -15.73 -31.81 22.93
N VAL A 367 -14.49 -31.34 22.99
CA VAL A 367 -13.40 -31.93 23.79
C VAL A 367 -12.99 -30.96 24.89
#